data_ae54363623af176f56ff4623c605497a
#
_entry.id   ae54363623af176f56ff4623c605497a
#
_cell.length_a   1.000
_cell.length_b   1.000
_cell.length_c   1.000
_cell.angle_alpha   90.00
_cell.angle_beta   90.00
_cell.angle_gamma   90.00
#
_symmetry.space_group_name_H-M   'P 1'
#
loop_
_entity.id
_entity.type
_entity.pdbx_description
1 polymer ?
#
loop_
_entity_poly.entity_id
_entity_poly.type
_entity_poly.pdbx_seq_one_letter_code
_entity_poly.pdbx_strand_id
1 'polypeptide(L)'
;MTYYLGIDGGGSTIRVALIDNERRLYSHFKMCRNSNPTSTGFDYLKETLEMIKRQLSDVVHDIRFIIINLAGVGAAQQRIMTKQTVESVFSETKKVEVYHDAHGSLLANAPEESSMLVICGTGSVIVGKDRHDHFYRAGGWGYLLGDEASGFWLVKRLFQEYLSYHDGIRNDDPSFSVFREEFELEPRDALYRFYEPSQRQATAALSAIFLNRSFELAQSLVIEGIANLKNRMTALKLKIKDDVQSIIYMGGMFESPFFLDHFKQVNDAHIPMRKGRDDIEIALAQIAQEKDGRDDR
;
A
#
# COMPACT_ATOMS: atom_id res chain seq x y z
N MET A 1 -12.00 18.85 -25.56
CA MET A 1 -11.22 17.57 -25.47
C MET A 1 -11.62 16.94 -24.15
N THR A 2 -11.75 15.62 -24.07
CA THR A 2 -12.19 14.97 -22.82
C THR A 2 -10.99 14.38 -22.11
N TYR A 3 -10.94 14.53 -20.78
CA TYR A 3 -9.84 14.05 -19.95
C TYR A 3 -10.32 13.13 -18.81
N TYR A 4 -9.41 12.29 -18.35
CA TYR A 4 -9.60 11.32 -17.28
C TYR A 4 -8.46 11.45 -16.27
N LEU A 5 -8.81 11.57 -14.99
CA LEU A 5 -7.88 11.87 -13.92
C LEU A 5 -7.73 10.66 -12.99
N GLY A 6 -6.49 10.22 -12.84
CA GLY A 6 -6.09 9.23 -11.84
C GLY A 6 -5.26 9.88 -10.73
N ILE A 7 -5.63 9.62 -9.49
CA ILE A 7 -4.92 10.13 -8.30
C ILE A 7 -4.58 8.94 -7.41
N ASP A 8 -3.30 8.82 -7.03
CA ASP A 8 -2.82 7.82 -6.06
C ASP A 8 -2.12 8.50 -4.90
N GLY A 9 -2.64 8.33 -3.69
CA GLY A 9 -2.17 9.04 -2.51
C GLY A 9 -1.97 8.18 -1.28
N GLY A 10 -0.79 8.35 -0.68
CA GLY A 10 -0.37 7.68 0.54
C GLY A 10 -0.06 8.64 1.69
N GLY A 11 0.61 8.11 2.71
CA GLY A 11 0.98 8.87 3.93
C GLY A 11 2.06 9.93 3.74
N SER A 12 2.76 9.98 2.60
CA SER A 12 3.85 10.94 2.37
C SER A 12 3.83 11.60 0.99
N THR A 13 3.14 11.00 0.03
CA THR A 13 3.12 11.47 -1.35
C THR A 13 1.78 11.25 -1.99
N ILE A 14 1.44 12.13 -2.94
CA ILE A 14 0.32 11.99 -3.86
C ILE A 14 0.82 12.12 -5.29
N ARG A 15 0.39 11.23 -6.17
CA ARG A 15 0.70 11.19 -7.60
C ARG A 15 -0.55 11.44 -8.41
N VAL A 16 -0.42 12.14 -9.49
CA VAL A 16 -1.53 12.58 -10.33
C VAL A 16 -1.18 12.34 -11.79
N ALA A 17 -2.08 11.71 -12.52
CA ALA A 17 -1.98 11.52 -13.95
C ALA A 17 -3.29 11.95 -14.63
N LEU A 18 -3.18 12.75 -15.68
CA LEU A 18 -4.27 13.15 -16.53
C LEU A 18 -4.00 12.63 -17.95
N ILE A 19 -4.93 11.88 -18.49
CA ILE A 19 -4.88 11.39 -19.87
C ILE A 19 -6.03 11.94 -20.70
N ASP A 20 -5.84 12.02 -22.02
CA ASP A 20 -6.92 12.36 -22.97
C ASP A 20 -7.71 11.11 -23.41
N ASN A 21 -8.69 11.32 -24.28
CA ASN A 21 -9.51 10.24 -24.84
C ASN A 21 -8.77 9.28 -25.79
N GLU A 22 -7.52 9.58 -26.16
CA GLU A 22 -6.63 8.69 -26.92
C GLU A 22 -5.58 8.01 -26.05
N ARG A 23 -5.73 8.09 -24.71
CA ARG A 23 -4.79 7.57 -23.69
C ARG A 23 -3.42 8.26 -23.68
N ARG A 24 -3.27 9.41 -24.30
CA ARG A 24 -2.03 10.16 -24.23
C ARG A 24 -1.93 10.87 -22.90
N LEU A 25 -0.78 10.79 -22.29
CA LEU A 25 -0.50 11.45 -21.01
C LEU A 25 -0.39 12.98 -21.25
N TYR A 26 -1.37 13.72 -20.72
CA TYR A 26 -1.42 15.18 -20.82
C TYR A 26 -0.64 15.84 -19.68
N SER A 27 -0.80 15.34 -18.46
CA SER A 27 -0.10 15.85 -17.27
C SER A 27 0.22 14.70 -16.32
N HIS A 28 1.42 14.76 -15.74
CA HIS A 28 1.86 13.79 -14.74
C HIS A 28 2.78 14.49 -13.74
N PHE A 29 2.42 14.44 -12.44
CA PHE A 29 3.23 15.06 -11.40
C PHE A 29 3.03 14.37 -10.04
N LYS A 30 3.95 14.68 -9.14
CA LYS A 30 3.99 14.18 -7.77
C LYS A 30 4.13 15.35 -6.81
N MET A 31 3.42 15.28 -5.69
CA MET A 31 3.57 16.22 -4.57
C MET A 31 3.96 15.45 -3.29
N CYS A 32 4.88 16.01 -2.51
CA CYS A 32 5.26 15.48 -1.21
C CYS A 32 4.24 15.95 -0.15
N ARG A 33 3.05 15.33 -0.13
CA ARG A 33 1.97 15.62 0.81
C ARG A 33 1.36 14.33 1.34
N ASN A 34 1.05 14.30 2.62
CA ASN A 34 0.25 13.24 3.21
C ASN A 34 -1.22 13.43 2.80
N SER A 35 -1.75 12.51 2.01
CA SER A 35 -3.12 12.56 1.51
C SER A 35 -4.09 11.60 2.25
N ASN A 36 -3.64 11.04 3.37
CA ASN A 36 -4.46 10.17 4.22
C ASN A 36 -5.39 11.02 5.10
N PRO A 37 -6.70 11.13 4.80
CA PRO A 37 -7.62 12.01 5.53
C PRO A 37 -7.88 11.56 6.97
N THR A 38 -7.57 10.30 7.30
CA THR A 38 -7.69 9.80 8.68
C THR A 38 -6.60 10.38 9.59
N SER A 39 -5.44 10.73 9.03
CA SER A 39 -4.33 11.31 9.79
C SER A 39 -4.25 12.84 9.70
N THR A 40 -4.65 13.44 8.57
CA THR A 40 -4.50 14.87 8.30
C THR A 40 -5.82 15.66 8.36
N GLY A 41 -6.95 14.97 8.28
CA GLY A 41 -8.27 15.59 8.16
C GLY A 41 -8.70 15.87 6.71
N PHE A 42 -10.00 16.06 6.53
CA PHE A 42 -10.60 16.29 5.19
C PHE A 42 -10.34 17.70 4.67
N ASP A 43 -10.17 18.70 5.54
CA ASP A 43 -9.80 20.06 5.12
C ASP A 43 -8.42 20.08 4.44
N TYR A 44 -7.46 19.36 5.00
CA TYR A 44 -6.14 19.23 4.40
C TYR A 44 -6.18 18.46 3.05
N LEU A 45 -7.02 17.42 2.95
CA LEU A 45 -7.26 16.74 1.67
C LEU A 45 -7.86 17.71 0.66
N LYS A 46 -8.85 18.53 1.07
CA LYS A 46 -9.47 19.55 0.20
C LYS A 46 -8.44 20.54 -0.32
N GLU A 47 -7.59 21.11 0.55
CA GLU A 47 -6.49 22.00 0.11
C GLU A 47 -5.57 21.31 -0.90
N THR A 48 -5.24 20.04 -0.66
CA THR A 48 -4.40 19.26 -1.59
C THR A 48 -5.06 19.10 -2.95
N LEU A 49 -6.35 18.79 -2.99
CA LEU A 49 -7.12 18.69 -4.24
C LEU A 49 -7.26 20.04 -4.96
N GLU A 50 -7.40 21.13 -4.23
CA GLU A 50 -7.40 22.49 -4.81
C GLU A 50 -6.05 22.87 -5.44
N MET A 51 -4.94 22.39 -4.85
CA MET A 51 -3.62 22.54 -5.47
C MET A 51 -3.51 21.74 -6.76
N ILE A 52 -4.01 20.50 -6.79
CA ILE A 52 -4.08 19.68 -8.00
C ILE A 52 -4.93 20.40 -9.07
N LYS A 53 -6.12 20.87 -8.69
CA LYS A 53 -7.00 21.61 -9.60
C LYS A 53 -6.33 22.81 -10.23
N ARG A 54 -5.58 23.59 -9.46
CA ARG A 54 -4.81 24.74 -9.96
C ARG A 54 -3.74 24.36 -10.98
N GLN A 55 -3.06 23.22 -10.78
CA GLN A 55 -2.07 22.73 -11.76
C GLN A 55 -2.70 22.23 -13.07
N LEU A 56 -3.98 21.87 -13.03
CA LEU A 56 -4.77 21.40 -14.18
C LEU A 56 -5.72 22.48 -14.72
N SER A 57 -5.54 23.75 -14.35
CA SER A 57 -6.49 24.85 -14.59
C SER A 57 -6.99 24.95 -16.03
N ASP A 58 -6.11 24.71 -17.00
CA ASP A 58 -6.40 24.90 -18.44
C ASP A 58 -7.40 23.89 -19.00
N VAL A 59 -7.55 22.74 -18.32
CA VAL A 59 -8.36 21.60 -18.80
C VAL A 59 -9.31 21.04 -17.74
N VAL A 60 -9.40 21.67 -16.58
CA VAL A 60 -10.16 21.15 -15.44
C VAL A 60 -11.65 20.95 -15.76
N HIS A 61 -12.23 21.83 -16.59
CA HIS A 61 -13.64 21.78 -17.01
C HIS A 61 -13.94 20.61 -17.97
N ASP A 62 -12.91 20.07 -18.59
CA ASP A 62 -13.00 18.95 -19.52
C ASP A 62 -12.74 17.59 -18.87
N ILE A 63 -12.46 17.54 -17.54
CA ILE A 63 -12.26 16.30 -16.79
C ILE A 63 -13.61 15.63 -16.57
N ARG A 64 -13.83 14.52 -17.25
CA ARG A 64 -15.10 13.79 -17.21
C ARG A 64 -15.21 12.79 -16.08
N PHE A 65 -14.13 12.09 -15.75
CA PHE A 65 -14.13 11.07 -14.72
C PHE A 65 -12.83 11.12 -13.89
N ILE A 66 -12.97 11.03 -12.57
CA ILE A 66 -11.88 10.98 -11.62
C ILE A 66 -11.92 9.64 -10.88
N ILE A 67 -10.81 8.90 -10.88
CA ILE A 67 -10.58 7.79 -9.95
C ILE A 67 -9.48 8.21 -8.98
N ILE A 68 -9.82 8.19 -7.69
CA ILE A 68 -8.89 8.51 -6.61
C ILE A 68 -8.69 7.31 -5.68
N ASN A 69 -7.44 6.98 -5.44
CA ASN A 69 -6.98 5.91 -4.57
C ASN A 69 -6.23 6.50 -3.39
N LEU A 70 -6.69 6.30 -2.16
CA LEU A 70 -6.09 6.91 -0.98
C LEU A 70 -5.90 5.91 0.18
N ALA A 71 -4.76 6.05 0.88
CA ALA A 71 -4.61 5.48 2.20
C ALA A 71 -5.64 6.08 3.18
N GLY A 72 -6.07 5.31 4.18
CA GLY A 72 -6.96 5.78 5.23
C GLY A 72 -8.45 5.87 4.89
N VAL A 73 -8.88 5.48 3.68
CA VAL A 73 -10.29 5.49 3.27
C VAL A 73 -10.94 4.10 3.29
N GLY A 74 -10.52 3.24 4.22
CA GLY A 74 -10.98 1.86 4.32
C GLY A 74 -12.46 1.71 4.72
N ALA A 75 -12.97 2.58 5.60
CA ALA A 75 -14.38 2.54 6.01
C ALA A 75 -15.29 3.22 4.99
N ALA A 76 -16.56 2.76 4.91
CA ALA A 76 -17.55 3.30 3.96
C ALA A 76 -17.76 4.81 4.16
N GLN A 77 -17.86 5.27 5.42
CA GLN A 77 -18.03 6.68 5.74
C GLN A 77 -16.88 7.53 5.21
N GLN A 78 -15.63 7.07 5.36
CA GLN A 78 -14.44 7.79 4.86
C GLN A 78 -14.46 7.89 3.35
N ARG A 79 -14.87 6.83 2.61
CA ARG A 79 -15.01 6.88 1.16
C ARG A 79 -16.08 7.88 0.72
N ILE A 80 -17.24 7.91 1.42
CA ILE A 80 -18.30 8.88 1.14
C ILE A 80 -17.79 10.32 1.32
N MET A 81 -17.17 10.61 2.45
CA MET A 81 -16.59 11.95 2.75
C MET A 81 -15.50 12.34 1.76
N THR A 82 -14.62 11.40 1.39
CA THR A 82 -13.60 11.64 0.35
C THR A 82 -14.27 11.98 -0.99
N LYS A 83 -15.29 11.22 -1.40
CA LYS A 83 -16.01 11.48 -2.64
C LYS A 83 -16.63 12.88 -2.64
N GLN A 84 -17.32 13.24 -1.57
CA GLN A 84 -17.91 14.58 -1.41
C GLN A 84 -16.85 15.70 -1.46
N THR A 85 -15.68 15.47 -0.86
CA THR A 85 -14.58 16.43 -0.90
C THR A 85 -14.06 16.61 -2.34
N VAL A 86 -13.86 15.50 -3.09
CA VAL A 86 -13.45 15.55 -4.48
C VAL A 86 -14.49 16.27 -5.34
N GLU A 87 -15.76 15.93 -5.21
CA GLU A 87 -16.88 16.53 -5.94
C GLU A 87 -17.05 18.02 -5.61
N SER A 88 -16.76 18.46 -4.38
CA SER A 88 -16.79 19.88 -4.00
C SER A 88 -15.69 20.70 -4.68
N VAL A 89 -14.53 20.10 -4.93
CA VAL A 89 -13.40 20.75 -5.60
C VAL A 89 -13.54 20.68 -7.12
N PHE A 90 -13.88 19.51 -7.66
CA PHE A 90 -14.06 19.25 -9.10
C PHE A 90 -15.55 19.20 -9.46
N SER A 91 -16.26 20.28 -9.17
CA SER A 91 -17.73 20.33 -9.26
C SER A 91 -18.32 20.10 -10.66
N GLU A 92 -17.51 20.21 -11.70
CA GLU A 92 -17.91 20.02 -13.10
C GLU A 92 -17.70 18.59 -13.60
N THR A 93 -16.94 17.78 -12.82
CA THR A 93 -16.68 16.39 -13.18
C THR A 93 -17.95 15.53 -13.01
N LYS A 94 -18.27 14.75 -14.04
CA LYS A 94 -19.50 13.94 -14.06
C LYS A 94 -19.46 12.73 -13.14
N LYS A 95 -18.28 12.13 -12.95
CA LYS A 95 -18.11 10.89 -12.23
C LYS A 95 -16.87 10.87 -11.34
N VAL A 96 -17.02 10.42 -10.10
CA VAL A 96 -15.92 10.25 -9.13
C VAL A 96 -16.05 8.88 -8.49
N GLU A 97 -14.98 8.10 -8.55
CA GLU A 97 -14.83 6.84 -7.80
C GLU A 97 -13.67 6.94 -6.80
N VAL A 98 -13.90 6.43 -5.59
CA VAL A 98 -12.93 6.45 -4.48
C VAL A 98 -12.61 5.04 -4.05
N TYR A 99 -11.32 4.71 -4.08
CA TYR A 99 -10.82 3.42 -3.64
C TYR A 99 -9.86 3.57 -2.45
N HIS A 100 -9.83 2.56 -1.60
CA HIS A 100 -8.77 2.37 -0.61
C HIS A 100 -7.47 1.97 -1.33
N ASP A 101 -6.31 2.42 -0.84
CA ASP A 101 -5.00 2.25 -1.48
C ASP A 101 -4.71 0.84 -2.00
N ALA A 102 -4.93 -0.19 -1.19
CA ALA A 102 -4.74 -1.57 -1.63
C ALA A 102 -5.76 -2.01 -2.69
N HIS A 103 -7.01 -1.50 -2.64
CA HIS A 103 -8.03 -1.84 -3.63
C HIS A 103 -7.74 -1.21 -4.98
N GLY A 104 -7.47 0.09 -5.01
CA GLY A 104 -7.12 0.77 -6.26
C GLY A 104 -5.81 0.24 -6.86
N SER A 105 -4.82 -0.12 -6.02
CA SER A 105 -3.60 -0.77 -6.48
C SER A 105 -3.88 -2.14 -7.11
N LEU A 106 -4.80 -2.93 -6.55
CA LEU A 106 -5.20 -4.21 -7.14
C LEU A 106 -5.89 -4.01 -8.50
N LEU A 107 -6.83 -3.07 -8.59
CA LEU A 107 -7.50 -2.73 -9.86
C LEU A 107 -6.53 -2.23 -10.92
N ALA A 108 -5.58 -1.36 -10.54
CA ALA A 108 -4.57 -0.83 -11.45
C ALA A 108 -3.65 -1.93 -12.03
N ASN A 109 -3.44 -3.00 -11.27
CA ASN A 109 -2.59 -4.11 -11.67
C ASN A 109 -3.33 -5.23 -12.42
N ALA A 110 -4.61 -5.46 -12.11
CA ALA A 110 -5.38 -6.57 -12.66
C ALA A 110 -6.86 -6.15 -12.85
N PRO A 111 -7.16 -5.25 -13.79
CA PRO A 111 -8.50 -4.67 -13.91
C PRO A 111 -9.59 -5.71 -14.25
N GLU A 112 -9.27 -6.73 -15.04
CA GLU A 112 -10.24 -7.72 -15.53
C GLU A 112 -10.04 -9.14 -14.97
N GLU A 113 -8.97 -9.36 -14.19
CA GLU A 113 -8.61 -10.69 -13.69
C GLU A 113 -9.14 -10.91 -12.26
N SER A 114 -9.49 -12.17 -11.95
CA SER A 114 -9.53 -12.64 -10.56
C SER A 114 -8.11 -12.75 -10.05
N SER A 115 -7.76 -11.98 -9.04
CA SER A 115 -6.35 -11.81 -8.64
C SER A 115 -6.19 -11.49 -7.16
N MET A 116 -4.96 -11.69 -6.66
CA MET A 116 -4.53 -11.25 -5.34
C MET A 116 -3.39 -10.26 -5.45
N LEU A 117 -3.36 -9.29 -4.54
CA LEU A 117 -2.24 -8.37 -4.33
C LEU A 117 -1.74 -8.51 -2.89
N VAL A 118 -0.45 -8.77 -2.75
CA VAL A 118 0.26 -8.85 -1.48
C VAL A 118 1.14 -7.62 -1.33
N ILE A 119 0.84 -6.78 -0.37
CA ILE A 119 1.64 -5.59 -0.06
C ILE A 119 2.43 -5.86 1.22
N CYS A 120 3.76 -5.74 1.15
CA CYS A 120 4.67 -5.82 2.29
C CYS A 120 5.70 -4.69 2.22
N GLY A 121 5.42 -3.63 2.95
CA GLY A 121 6.29 -2.46 3.11
C GLY A 121 6.45 -2.12 4.58
N THR A 122 6.15 -0.88 4.99
CA THR A 122 6.07 -0.46 6.41
C THR A 122 5.03 -1.29 7.18
N GLY A 123 3.88 -1.58 6.57
CA GLY A 123 2.86 -2.52 7.02
C GLY A 123 2.66 -3.63 6.00
N SER A 124 1.71 -4.55 6.25
CA SER A 124 1.36 -5.59 5.29
C SER A 124 -0.14 -5.81 5.19
N VAL A 125 -0.60 -6.13 3.97
CA VAL A 125 -1.99 -6.50 3.70
C VAL A 125 -2.06 -7.39 2.46
N ILE A 126 -3.02 -8.31 2.46
CA ILE A 126 -3.37 -9.10 1.28
C ILE A 126 -4.79 -8.75 0.88
N VAL A 127 -4.96 -8.39 -0.37
CA VAL A 127 -6.28 -8.12 -0.94
C VAL A 127 -6.50 -9.01 -2.17
N GLY A 128 -7.73 -9.25 -2.52
CA GLY A 128 -8.08 -10.00 -3.71
C GLY A 128 -9.42 -9.55 -4.27
N LYS A 129 -9.65 -9.85 -5.53
CA LYS A 129 -10.94 -9.65 -6.19
C LYS A 129 -11.28 -10.83 -7.09
N ASP A 130 -12.57 -11.06 -7.27
CA ASP A 130 -13.08 -11.94 -8.33
C ASP A 130 -13.27 -11.15 -9.64
N ARG A 131 -13.66 -11.84 -10.72
CA ARG A 131 -13.93 -11.22 -12.04
C ARG A 131 -15.14 -10.27 -12.05
N HIS A 132 -15.94 -10.26 -10.98
CA HIS A 132 -17.09 -9.38 -10.79
C HIS A 132 -16.76 -8.18 -9.89
N ASP A 133 -15.45 -7.96 -9.62
CA ASP A 133 -14.93 -6.90 -8.75
C ASP A 133 -15.41 -6.95 -7.29
N HIS A 134 -15.88 -8.11 -6.81
CA HIS A 134 -16.06 -8.27 -5.38
C HIS A 134 -14.71 -8.30 -4.69
N PHE A 135 -14.52 -7.38 -3.75
CA PHE A 135 -13.26 -7.15 -3.08
C PHE A 135 -13.19 -7.91 -1.75
N TYR A 136 -12.06 -8.56 -1.52
CA TYR A 136 -11.75 -9.35 -0.33
C TYR A 136 -10.45 -8.87 0.31
N ARG A 137 -10.33 -9.01 1.63
CA ARG A 137 -9.12 -8.64 2.37
C ARG A 137 -8.78 -9.69 3.42
N ALA A 138 -7.48 -9.92 3.62
CA ALA A 138 -6.90 -10.67 4.71
C ALA A 138 -5.69 -9.90 5.28
N GLY A 139 -5.59 -9.80 6.60
CA GLY A 139 -4.55 -8.98 7.25
C GLY A 139 -4.79 -7.47 7.13
N GLY A 140 -3.72 -6.67 7.28
CA GLY A 140 -3.81 -5.22 7.27
C GLY A 140 -4.56 -4.67 8.51
N TRP A 141 -4.39 -5.31 9.67
CA TRP A 141 -5.02 -4.91 10.93
C TRP A 141 -4.22 -3.82 11.68
N GLY A 142 -3.16 -3.34 11.03
CA GLY A 142 -2.27 -2.35 11.60
C GLY A 142 -1.14 -2.95 12.43
N TYR A 143 -0.12 -2.13 12.68
CA TYR A 143 1.16 -2.54 13.27
C TYR A 143 1.08 -3.07 14.71
N LEU A 144 0.01 -2.77 15.42
CA LEU A 144 -0.21 -3.29 16.79
C LEU A 144 -0.76 -4.71 16.78
N LEU A 145 -1.71 -5.01 15.89
CA LEU A 145 -2.51 -6.24 15.91
C LEU A 145 -2.23 -7.18 14.74
N GLY A 146 -1.42 -6.74 13.77
CA GLY A 146 -1.18 -7.49 12.54
C GLY A 146 0.08 -7.04 11.83
N ASP A 147 -0.04 -6.84 10.52
CA ASP A 147 1.01 -6.42 9.60
C ASP A 147 2.21 -7.38 9.59
N GLU A 148 1.99 -8.68 9.82
CA GLU A 148 3.03 -9.71 9.82
C GLU A 148 3.77 -9.72 8.49
N ALA A 149 5.06 -10.02 8.53
CA ALA A 149 6.01 -9.96 7.43
C ALA A 149 6.32 -8.54 6.89
N SER A 150 5.79 -7.47 7.51
CA SER A 150 6.17 -6.11 7.18
C SER A 150 7.50 -5.70 7.81
N GLY A 151 8.07 -4.59 7.32
CA GLY A 151 9.30 -4.03 7.89
C GLY A 151 9.16 -3.66 9.36
N PHE A 152 8.05 -3.00 9.75
CA PHE A 152 7.82 -2.67 11.15
C PHE A 152 7.64 -3.91 12.01
N TRP A 153 6.91 -4.92 11.53
CA TRP A 153 6.73 -6.18 12.25
C TRP A 153 8.08 -6.88 12.48
N LEU A 154 8.93 -6.97 11.47
CA LEU A 154 10.26 -7.60 11.58
C LEU A 154 11.13 -6.88 12.62
N VAL A 155 11.23 -5.56 12.54
CA VAL A 155 12.05 -4.77 13.48
C VAL A 155 11.49 -4.86 14.90
N LYS A 156 10.17 -4.82 15.06
CA LYS A 156 9.50 -5.01 16.36
C LYS A 156 9.84 -6.37 16.98
N ARG A 157 9.75 -7.46 16.18
CA ARG A 157 10.08 -8.80 16.65
C ARG A 157 11.56 -8.94 17.05
N LEU A 158 12.47 -8.40 16.24
CA LEU A 158 13.90 -8.36 16.57
C LEU A 158 14.18 -7.54 17.83
N PHE A 159 13.49 -6.43 18.03
CA PHE A 159 13.64 -5.62 19.22
C PHE A 159 13.11 -6.34 20.48
N GLN A 160 12.04 -7.11 20.37
CA GLN A 160 11.56 -7.97 21.47
C GLN A 160 12.61 -9.02 21.88
N GLU A 161 13.31 -9.61 20.92
CA GLU A 161 14.41 -10.52 21.18
C GLU A 161 15.62 -9.79 21.82
N TYR A 162 15.90 -8.57 21.39
CA TYR A 162 16.93 -7.73 22.01
C TYR A 162 16.60 -7.37 23.46
N LEU A 163 15.34 -7.07 23.77
CA LEU A 163 14.91 -6.84 25.15
C LEU A 163 15.05 -8.11 26.00
N SER A 164 14.73 -9.29 25.45
CA SER A 164 14.92 -10.57 26.13
C SER A 164 16.41 -10.85 26.43
N TYR A 165 17.33 -10.38 25.58
CA TYR A 165 18.76 -10.42 25.89
C TYR A 165 19.11 -9.52 27.08
N HIS A 166 18.59 -8.29 27.12
CA HIS A 166 18.80 -7.36 28.25
C HIS A 166 18.22 -7.89 29.57
N ASP A 167 17.13 -8.65 29.51
CA ASP A 167 16.53 -9.30 30.68
C ASP A 167 17.27 -10.60 31.10
N GLY A 168 18.33 -10.99 30.36
CA GLY A 168 19.10 -12.21 30.65
C GLY A 168 18.37 -13.51 30.29
N ILE A 169 17.30 -13.45 29.49
CA ILE A 169 16.50 -14.63 29.08
C ILE A 169 17.17 -15.36 27.91
N ARG A 170 17.92 -14.63 27.06
CA ARG A 170 18.62 -15.19 25.91
C ARG A 170 20.07 -14.68 25.80
N ASN A 171 20.87 -15.38 25.03
CA ASN A 171 22.23 -14.94 24.69
C ASN A 171 22.23 -13.78 23.68
N ASP A 172 23.38 -13.09 23.59
CA ASP A 172 23.63 -12.08 22.56
C ASP A 172 23.51 -12.68 21.16
N ASP A 173 23.07 -11.86 20.21
CA ASP A 173 22.92 -12.21 18.80
C ASP A 173 23.54 -11.11 17.92
N PRO A 174 24.26 -11.48 16.84
CA PRO A 174 24.88 -10.48 15.95
C PRO A 174 23.93 -9.41 15.42
N SER A 175 22.66 -9.73 15.24
CA SER A 175 21.63 -8.79 14.79
C SER A 175 21.39 -7.63 15.76
N PHE A 176 21.67 -7.81 17.04
CA PHE A 176 21.49 -6.78 18.06
C PHE A 176 22.46 -5.61 17.94
N SER A 177 23.57 -5.79 17.20
CA SER A 177 24.47 -4.69 16.87
C SER A 177 23.74 -3.55 16.15
N VAL A 178 22.75 -3.85 15.32
CA VAL A 178 21.96 -2.82 14.61
C VAL A 178 21.26 -1.89 15.60
N PHE A 179 20.66 -2.43 16.67
CA PHE A 179 20.01 -1.58 17.67
C PHE A 179 21.00 -0.76 18.48
N ARG A 180 22.17 -1.32 18.81
CA ARG A 180 23.24 -0.60 19.51
C ARG A 180 23.82 0.55 18.65
N GLU A 181 23.93 0.34 17.34
CA GLU A 181 24.44 1.33 16.38
C GLU A 181 23.40 2.43 16.08
N GLU A 182 22.13 2.06 15.86
CA GLU A 182 21.09 2.98 15.37
C GLU A 182 20.37 3.74 16.47
N PHE A 183 20.29 3.19 17.67
CA PHE A 183 19.52 3.85 18.72
C PHE A 183 20.38 4.69 19.63
N GLU A 184 21.65 4.35 19.82
CA GLU A 184 22.58 5.05 20.74
C GLU A 184 21.97 5.33 22.14
N LEU A 185 20.95 4.59 22.53
CA LEU A 185 20.14 4.78 23.73
C LEU A 185 20.03 3.48 24.51
N GLU A 186 19.82 3.59 25.79
CA GLU A 186 19.41 2.44 26.59
C GLU A 186 18.10 1.84 26.01
N PRO A 187 17.91 0.52 26.02
CA PRO A 187 16.74 -0.13 25.43
C PRO A 187 15.41 0.43 25.90
N ARG A 188 15.34 0.86 27.18
CA ARG A 188 14.14 1.46 27.75
C ARG A 188 13.77 2.77 27.10
N ASP A 189 14.76 3.60 26.76
CA ASP A 189 14.53 4.90 26.11
C ASP A 189 14.17 4.72 24.63
N ALA A 190 14.68 3.65 24.00
CA ALA A 190 14.36 3.31 22.62
C ALA A 190 12.91 2.83 22.43
N LEU A 191 12.22 2.37 23.49
CA LEU A 191 10.83 1.89 23.43
C LEU A 191 9.89 2.93 22.81
N TYR A 192 10.10 4.22 23.05
CA TYR A 192 9.22 5.27 22.54
C TYR A 192 9.10 5.22 21.00
N ARG A 193 10.13 4.77 20.26
CA ARG A 193 10.11 4.64 18.81
C ARG A 193 9.05 3.64 18.33
N PHE A 194 8.69 2.66 19.16
CA PHE A 194 7.67 1.67 18.85
C PHE A 194 6.25 2.10 19.26
N TYR A 195 6.13 3.00 20.23
CA TYR A 195 4.84 3.50 20.70
C TYR A 195 4.42 4.78 19.98
N GLU A 196 5.37 5.56 19.45
CA GLU A 196 5.10 6.82 18.76
C GLU A 196 4.73 6.58 17.29
N PRO A 197 3.47 6.85 16.86
CA PRO A 197 3.04 6.60 15.49
C PRO A 197 3.89 7.30 14.41
N SER A 198 4.43 8.49 14.74
CA SER A 198 5.29 9.27 13.83
C SER A 198 6.62 8.57 13.52
N GLN A 199 7.11 7.71 14.40
CA GLN A 199 8.35 6.95 14.22
C GLN A 199 8.20 5.65 13.45
N ARG A 200 6.96 5.23 13.15
CA ARG A 200 6.67 3.93 12.54
C ARG A 200 7.42 3.71 11.23
N GLN A 201 7.46 4.70 10.36
CA GLN A 201 8.11 4.58 9.05
C GLN A 201 9.64 4.48 9.20
N ALA A 202 10.23 5.32 10.04
CA ALA A 202 11.66 5.31 10.33
C ALA A 202 12.08 3.98 10.98
N THR A 203 11.31 3.47 11.93
CA THR A 203 11.55 2.17 12.57
C THR A 203 11.46 1.03 11.54
N ALA A 204 10.45 1.03 10.69
CA ALA A 204 10.29 0.00 9.65
C ALA A 204 11.46 0.01 8.64
N ALA A 205 12.06 1.17 8.36
CA ALA A 205 13.18 1.29 7.42
C ALA A 205 14.42 0.51 7.86
N LEU A 206 14.60 0.28 9.18
CA LEU A 206 15.69 -0.55 9.70
C LEU A 206 15.62 -2.00 9.21
N SER A 207 14.46 -2.48 8.77
CA SER A 207 14.32 -3.81 8.20
C SER A 207 15.27 -4.06 7.03
N ALA A 208 15.57 -3.04 6.23
CA ALA A 208 16.51 -3.14 5.12
C ALA A 208 17.92 -3.48 5.59
N ILE A 209 18.37 -2.96 6.74
CA ILE A 209 19.67 -3.26 7.33
C ILE A 209 19.73 -4.74 7.73
N PHE A 210 18.70 -5.23 8.42
CA PHE A 210 18.63 -6.62 8.87
C PHE A 210 18.60 -7.60 7.69
N LEU A 211 17.86 -7.27 6.64
CA LEU A 211 17.75 -8.10 5.43
C LEU A 211 19.07 -8.12 4.63
N ASN A 212 19.76 -6.99 4.53
CA ASN A 212 21.01 -6.88 3.78
C ASN A 212 22.21 -7.55 4.48
N ARG A 213 22.23 -7.53 5.83
CA ARG A 213 23.31 -8.14 6.61
C ARG A 213 23.11 -9.65 6.83
N SER A 214 22.02 -10.23 6.41
CA SER A 214 21.73 -11.68 6.43
C SER A 214 21.87 -12.36 7.79
N PHE A 215 21.42 -11.73 8.86
CA PHE A 215 21.45 -12.31 10.21
C PHE A 215 20.50 -13.52 10.33
N GLU A 216 20.94 -14.61 10.91
CA GLU A 216 20.14 -15.85 11.05
C GLU A 216 18.83 -15.62 11.80
N LEU A 217 18.85 -14.83 12.88
CA LEU A 217 17.64 -14.48 13.62
C LEU A 217 16.65 -13.71 12.75
N ALA A 218 17.12 -12.71 12.00
CA ALA A 218 16.25 -11.94 11.10
C ALA A 218 15.67 -12.84 9.99
N GLN A 219 16.47 -13.74 9.42
CA GLN A 219 16.02 -14.70 8.41
C GLN A 219 14.94 -15.64 8.95
N SER A 220 15.11 -16.16 10.18
CA SER A 220 14.11 -17.04 10.81
C SER A 220 12.77 -16.31 11.02
N LEU A 221 12.79 -15.04 11.43
CA LEU A 221 11.60 -14.21 11.57
C LEU A 221 10.96 -13.88 10.22
N VAL A 222 11.76 -13.65 9.18
CA VAL A 222 11.24 -13.48 7.81
C VAL A 222 10.48 -14.73 7.36
N ILE A 223 11.03 -15.92 7.58
CA ILE A 223 10.36 -17.19 7.24
C ILE A 223 9.05 -17.34 8.03
N GLU A 224 9.04 -17.01 9.33
CA GLU A 224 7.82 -16.98 10.14
C GLU A 224 6.78 -16.01 9.56
N GLY A 225 7.19 -14.81 9.21
CA GLY A 225 6.31 -13.80 8.60
C GLY A 225 5.72 -14.27 7.27
N ILE A 226 6.53 -14.87 6.41
CA ILE A 226 6.09 -15.41 5.12
C ILE A 226 5.10 -16.57 5.30
N ALA A 227 5.31 -17.42 6.30
CA ALA A 227 4.34 -18.49 6.64
C ALA A 227 2.97 -17.90 7.04
N ASN A 228 2.96 -16.78 7.77
CA ASN A 228 1.73 -16.05 8.07
C ASN A 228 1.06 -15.47 6.80
N LEU A 229 1.84 -14.93 5.85
CA LEU A 229 1.29 -14.50 4.55
C LEU A 229 0.67 -15.67 3.79
N LYS A 230 1.34 -16.82 3.72
CA LYS A 230 0.82 -18.04 3.09
C LYS A 230 -0.55 -18.41 3.64
N ASN A 231 -0.68 -18.49 4.97
CA ASN A 231 -1.94 -18.83 5.63
C ASN A 231 -3.07 -17.84 5.24
N ARG A 232 -2.76 -16.54 5.20
CA ARG A 232 -3.71 -15.51 4.80
C ARG A 232 -4.07 -15.56 3.32
N MET A 233 -3.10 -15.83 2.44
CA MET A 233 -3.34 -16.03 1.00
C MET A 233 -4.25 -17.22 0.77
N THR A 234 -4.00 -18.34 1.46
CA THR A 234 -4.83 -19.54 1.38
C THR A 234 -6.26 -19.25 1.85
N ALA A 235 -6.42 -18.58 3.00
CA ALA A 235 -7.73 -18.21 3.52
C ALA A 235 -8.47 -17.23 2.58
N LEU A 236 -7.75 -16.31 1.94
CA LEU A 236 -8.33 -15.36 0.99
C LEU A 236 -8.76 -16.05 -0.31
N LYS A 237 -7.94 -16.98 -0.82
CA LYS A 237 -8.28 -17.79 -2.00
C LYS A 237 -9.60 -18.55 -1.83
N LEU A 238 -9.86 -19.08 -0.63
CA LEU A 238 -11.14 -19.75 -0.34
C LEU A 238 -12.37 -18.83 -0.34
N LYS A 239 -12.15 -17.53 -0.15
CA LYS A 239 -13.24 -16.53 -0.19
C LYS A 239 -13.52 -16.00 -1.60
N ILE A 240 -12.50 -15.98 -2.44
CA ILE A 240 -12.64 -15.58 -3.86
C ILE A 240 -13.38 -16.70 -4.59
N LYS A 241 -14.50 -16.37 -5.23
CA LYS A 241 -15.37 -17.36 -5.87
C LYS A 241 -14.81 -17.90 -7.19
N ASP A 242 -13.86 -17.18 -7.77
CA ASP A 242 -13.22 -17.55 -9.05
C ASP A 242 -11.83 -18.11 -8.80
N ASP A 243 -11.29 -18.82 -9.80
CA ASP A 243 -9.89 -19.21 -9.78
C ASP A 243 -8.99 -17.97 -9.88
N VAL A 244 -8.08 -17.84 -8.93
CA VAL A 244 -7.11 -16.75 -8.91
C VAL A 244 -6.10 -16.95 -10.03
N GLN A 245 -6.05 -16.01 -10.97
CA GLN A 245 -5.24 -16.07 -12.19
C GLN A 245 -3.84 -15.47 -11.98
N SER A 246 -3.69 -14.53 -11.05
CA SER A 246 -2.39 -13.93 -10.77
C SER A 246 -2.24 -13.50 -9.30
N ILE A 247 -0.99 -13.51 -8.84
CA ILE A 247 -0.58 -12.93 -7.56
C ILE A 247 0.37 -11.78 -7.86
N ILE A 248 0.00 -10.60 -7.46
CA ILE A 248 0.81 -9.39 -7.58
C ILE A 248 1.48 -9.13 -6.23
N TYR A 249 2.75 -8.72 -6.22
CA TYR A 249 3.43 -8.34 -5.00
C TYR A 249 4.04 -6.94 -5.09
N MET A 250 3.93 -6.15 -4.01
CA MET A 250 4.40 -4.77 -3.91
C MET A 250 4.95 -4.48 -2.51
N GLY A 251 5.84 -3.50 -2.44
CA GLY A 251 6.40 -2.98 -1.18
C GLY A 251 7.85 -3.36 -0.94
N GLY A 252 8.52 -2.56 -0.09
CA GLY A 252 9.97 -2.60 0.08
C GLY A 252 10.54 -3.91 0.61
N MET A 253 9.75 -4.75 1.29
CA MET A 253 10.23 -6.07 1.74
C MET A 253 10.60 -6.98 0.57
N PHE A 254 9.93 -6.85 -0.57
CA PHE A 254 10.21 -7.63 -1.79
C PHE A 254 11.48 -7.19 -2.53
N GLU A 255 12.11 -6.09 -2.14
CA GLU A 255 13.43 -5.70 -2.68
C GLU A 255 14.56 -6.59 -2.11
N SER A 256 14.31 -7.30 -1.01
CA SER A 256 15.24 -8.31 -0.51
C SER A 256 15.10 -9.61 -1.31
N PRO A 257 16.19 -10.10 -1.95
CA PRO A 257 16.17 -11.39 -2.65
C PRO A 257 15.75 -12.53 -1.72
N PHE A 258 16.25 -12.54 -0.47
CA PHE A 258 15.91 -13.56 0.52
C PHE A 258 14.40 -13.59 0.79
N PHE A 259 13.78 -12.43 1.02
CA PHE A 259 12.33 -12.34 1.25
C PHE A 259 11.55 -12.80 0.02
N LEU A 260 11.90 -12.30 -1.15
CA LEU A 260 11.20 -12.59 -2.41
C LEU A 260 11.28 -14.08 -2.77
N ASP A 261 12.44 -14.71 -2.62
CA ASP A 261 12.63 -16.13 -2.96
C ASP A 261 11.80 -17.02 -2.05
N HIS A 262 11.80 -16.77 -0.73
CA HIS A 262 10.97 -17.50 0.21
C HIS A 262 9.47 -17.24 -0.02
N PHE A 263 9.09 -16.01 -0.36
CA PHE A 263 7.71 -15.69 -0.73
C PHE A 263 7.25 -16.45 -1.97
N LYS A 264 8.08 -16.58 -2.99
CA LYS A 264 7.74 -17.36 -4.20
C LYS A 264 7.56 -18.84 -3.90
N GLN A 265 8.34 -19.39 -2.96
CA GLN A 265 8.25 -20.81 -2.57
C GLN A 265 6.92 -21.18 -1.87
N VAL A 266 6.22 -20.23 -1.25
CA VAL A 266 4.93 -20.52 -0.58
C VAL A 266 3.73 -20.57 -1.53
N ASN A 267 3.95 -20.37 -2.83
CA ASN A 267 2.93 -20.47 -3.87
C ASN A 267 2.72 -21.90 -4.34
N ASP A 268 2.14 -22.73 -3.50
CA ASP A 268 1.93 -24.16 -3.78
C ASP A 268 1.02 -24.42 -5.00
N ALA A 269 0.19 -23.46 -5.36
CA ALA A 269 -0.76 -23.58 -6.49
C ALA A 269 -0.15 -23.18 -7.84
N HIS A 270 1.13 -22.81 -7.90
CA HIS A 270 1.84 -22.33 -9.09
C HIS A 270 1.11 -21.21 -9.85
N ILE A 271 0.38 -20.36 -9.12
CA ILE A 271 -0.29 -19.21 -9.71
C ILE A 271 0.77 -18.24 -10.22
N PRO A 272 0.67 -17.68 -11.44
CA PRO A 272 1.61 -16.69 -11.95
C PRO A 272 1.82 -15.53 -10.96
N MET A 273 3.09 -15.23 -10.63
CA MET A 273 3.47 -14.14 -9.71
C MET A 273 4.21 -13.05 -10.46
N ARG A 274 3.86 -11.80 -10.21
CA ARG A 274 4.54 -10.65 -10.82
C ARG A 274 4.64 -9.47 -9.87
N LYS A 275 5.69 -8.67 -10.04
CA LYS A 275 5.82 -7.38 -9.35
C LYS A 275 4.72 -6.45 -9.84
N GLY A 276 4.10 -5.73 -8.93
CA GLY A 276 3.13 -4.70 -9.24
C GLY A 276 3.78 -3.47 -9.88
N ARG A 277 2.96 -2.71 -10.59
CA ARG A 277 3.37 -1.47 -11.24
C ARG A 277 3.52 -0.33 -10.22
N ASP A 278 4.36 0.64 -10.55
CA ASP A 278 4.63 1.81 -9.71
C ASP A 278 3.80 3.05 -10.15
N ASP A 279 3.20 3.02 -11.35
CA ASP A 279 2.42 4.09 -11.98
C ASP A 279 0.90 3.85 -11.81
N ILE A 280 0.47 3.69 -10.57
CA ILE A 280 -0.93 3.40 -10.21
C ILE A 280 -1.86 4.49 -10.72
N GLU A 281 -1.49 5.77 -10.57
CA GLU A 281 -2.27 6.93 -11.01
C GLU A 281 -2.55 6.92 -12.52
N ILE A 282 -1.58 6.49 -13.33
CA ILE A 282 -1.78 6.36 -14.79
C ILE A 282 -2.79 5.26 -15.11
N ALA A 283 -2.66 4.10 -14.45
CA ALA A 283 -3.61 3.01 -14.63
C ALA A 283 -5.03 3.40 -14.20
N LEU A 284 -5.17 4.13 -13.11
CA LEU A 284 -6.47 4.61 -12.64
C LEU A 284 -7.12 5.56 -13.65
N ALA A 285 -6.35 6.45 -14.27
CA ALA A 285 -6.84 7.32 -15.35
C ALA A 285 -7.33 6.49 -16.56
N GLN A 286 -6.57 5.45 -16.95
CA GLN A 286 -6.96 4.54 -18.03
C GLN A 286 -8.24 3.76 -17.70
N ILE A 287 -8.38 3.27 -16.48
CA ILE A 287 -9.59 2.59 -16.00
C ILE A 287 -10.79 3.55 -15.99
N ALA A 288 -10.58 4.82 -15.61
CA ALA A 288 -11.63 5.84 -15.68
C ALA A 288 -12.16 5.99 -17.11
N GLN A 289 -11.26 6.07 -18.09
CA GLN A 289 -11.62 6.14 -19.49
C GLN A 289 -12.39 4.90 -19.98
N GLU A 290 -11.92 3.70 -19.64
CA GLU A 290 -12.55 2.44 -20.05
C GLU A 290 -13.97 2.31 -19.49
N LYS A 291 -14.15 2.64 -18.21
CA LYS A 291 -15.47 2.61 -17.55
C LYS A 291 -16.44 3.62 -18.13
N ASP A 292 -15.97 4.83 -18.46
CA ASP A 292 -16.80 5.87 -19.07
C ASP A 292 -17.29 5.41 -20.45
N GLY A 293 -16.44 4.81 -21.27
CA GLY A 293 -16.82 4.28 -22.58
C GLY A 293 -17.76 3.06 -22.55
N ARG A 294 -17.88 2.35 -21.40
CA ARG A 294 -18.86 1.27 -21.21
C ARG A 294 -20.24 1.80 -20.83
N ASP A 295 -20.29 2.88 -20.06
CA ASP A 295 -21.56 3.51 -19.63
C ASP A 295 -22.28 4.23 -20.79
N ASP A 296 -21.54 4.64 -21.81
CA ASP A 296 -22.08 5.31 -23.01
C ASP A 296 -22.62 4.31 -24.09
N ARG A 297 -22.55 2.97 -23.84
CA ARG A 297 -23.07 1.91 -24.73
C ARG A 297 -24.29 1.25 -24.14
#